data_9e1441b4ca7986454bd0aab44963b88a
#
_entry.id   9e1441b4ca7986454bd0aab44963b88a
#
_cell.length_a   1.000
_cell.length_b   1.000
_cell.length_c   1.000
_cell.angle_alpha   90.00
_cell.angle_beta   90.00
_cell.angle_gamma   90.00
#
_symmetry.space_group_name_H-M   'P 1'
#
loop_
_entity.id
_entity.type
_entity.pdbx_description
1 polymer ?
#
loop_
_entity_poly.entity_id
_entity_poly.type
_entity_poly.pdbx_seq_one_letter_code
_entity_poly.pdbx_strand_id
1 'polypeptide(L)' 'MANHLTPDELAKELNMDREAVIKLCVAEGVPIYQGKIDKHLFQAQLQAVGASQAASH' A
#
# COMPACT_ATOMS: atom_id res chain seq x y z
N MET A 1 -8.35 -10.91 -13.25
CA MET A 1 -7.02 -10.62 -12.79
C MET A 1 -7.04 -10.30 -11.33
N ALA A 2 -6.15 -10.93 -10.60
CA ALA A 2 -6.13 -10.72 -9.16
C ALA A 2 -5.49 -9.38 -8.84
N ASN A 3 -6.21 -8.55 -8.10
CA ASN A 3 -5.67 -7.30 -7.61
C ASN A 3 -5.10 -7.45 -6.21
N HIS A 4 -5.01 -8.70 -5.76
CA HIS A 4 -4.52 -8.99 -4.41
C HIS A 4 -3.11 -9.55 -4.51
N LEU A 5 -2.18 -8.89 -3.86
CA LEU A 5 -0.77 -9.24 -3.87
C LEU A 5 -0.25 -9.40 -2.46
N THR A 6 0.75 -10.25 -2.30
CA THR A 6 1.44 -10.33 -1.02
C THR A 6 2.24 -9.05 -0.79
N PRO A 7 2.59 -8.73 0.46
CA PRO A 7 3.42 -7.55 0.70
C PRO A 7 4.72 -7.56 -0.09
N ASP A 8 5.33 -8.74 -0.27
CA ASP A 8 6.55 -8.84 -1.05
C ASP A 8 6.32 -8.48 -2.52
N GLU A 9 5.25 -9.00 -3.09
CA GLU A 9 4.92 -8.71 -4.48
C GLU A 9 4.60 -7.24 -4.68
N LEU A 10 3.82 -6.68 -3.77
CA LEU A 10 3.43 -5.28 -3.86
C LEU A 10 4.64 -4.36 -3.70
N ALA A 11 5.54 -4.70 -2.78
CA ALA A 11 6.76 -3.94 -2.59
C ALA A 11 7.60 -3.91 -3.86
N LYS A 12 7.71 -5.04 -4.53
CA LYS A 12 8.46 -5.12 -5.78
C LYS A 12 7.83 -4.27 -6.86
N GLU A 13 6.53 -4.34 -7.00
CA GLU A 13 5.83 -3.58 -8.03
C GLU A 13 5.96 -2.08 -7.82
N LEU A 14 5.92 -1.64 -6.58
CA LEU A 14 5.94 -0.22 -6.24
C LEU A 14 7.33 0.28 -5.88
N ASN A 15 8.32 -0.59 -5.95
CA ASN A 15 9.71 -0.26 -5.61
C ASN A 15 9.81 0.29 -4.20
N MET A 16 9.17 -0.39 -3.27
CA MET A 16 9.13 -0.03 -1.86
C MET A 16 9.69 -1.15 -1.01
N ASP A 17 10.00 -0.83 0.24
CA ASP A 17 10.38 -1.85 1.20
C ASP A 17 9.14 -2.60 1.67
N ARG A 18 9.30 -3.90 1.91
CA ARG A 18 8.21 -4.73 2.41
C ARG A 18 7.63 -4.17 3.71
N GLU A 19 8.51 -3.74 4.62
CA GLU A 19 8.06 -3.18 5.88
C GLU A 19 7.28 -1.88 5.69
N ALA A 20 7.67 -1.08 4.72
CA ALA A 20 6.95 0.15 4.43
C ALA A 20 5.54 -0.15 3.94
N VAL A 21 5.40 -1.19 3.12
CA VAL A 21 4.08 -1.62 2.65
C VAL A 21 3.20 -2.03 3.82
N ILE A 22 3.74 -2.84 4.73
CA ILE A 22 2.97 -3.33 5.87
C ILE A 22 2.60 -2.17 6.80
N LYS A 23 3.54 -1.28 7.06
CA LYS A 23 3.28 -0.13 7.92
C LYS A 23 2.19 0.77 7.35
N LEU A 24 2.23 0.99 6.05
CA LEU A 24 1.21 1.81 5.41
C LEU A 24 -0.16 1.15 5.52
N CYS A 25 -0.23 -0.15 5.34
CA CYS A 25 -1.50 -0.86 5.47
C CYS A 25 -2.08 -0.69 6.87
N VAL A 26 -1.25 -0.80 7.89
CA VAL A 26 -1.70 -0.65 9.27
C VAL A 26 -2.12 0.80 9.54
N ALA A 27 -1.30 1.73 9.10
CA ALA A 27 -1.54 3.15 9.39
C ALA A 27 -2.79 3.68 8.68
N GLU A 28 -3.01 3.25 7.45
CA GLU A 28 -4.12 3.75 6.64
C GLU A 28 -5.35 2.85 6.65
N GLY A 29 -5.29 1.76 7.39
CA GLY A 29 -6.43 0.88 7.50
C GLY A 29 -6.69 0.05 6.24
N VAL A 30 -5.68 -0.20 5.44
CA VAL A 30 -5.82 -1.07 4.28
C VAL A 30 -5.85 -2.52 4.77
N PRO A 31 -6.95 -3.25 4.53
CA PRO A 31 -7.05 -4.60 5.06
C PRO A 31 -6.11 -5.57 4.36
N ILE A 32 -5.56 -6.47 5.14
CA ILE A 32 -4.76 -7.58 4.61
C ILE A 32 -5.59 -8.83 4.77
N TYR A 33 -6.00 -9.42 3.66
CA TYR A 33 -6.89 -10.57 3.65
C TYR A 33 -6.13 -11.79 3.18
N GLN A 34 -6.06 -12.81 4.03
CA GLN A 34 -5.34 -14.04 3.74
C GLN A 34 -3.89 -13.78 3.30
N GLY A 35 -3.25 -12.82 3.94
CA GLY A 35 -1.86 -12.47 3.62
C GLY A 35 -1.68 -11.68 2.35
N LYS A 36 -2.77 -11.18 1.77
CA LYS A 36 -2.71 -10.41 0.52
C LYS A 36 -3.38 -9.06 0.68
N ILE A 37 -2.90 -8.10 -0.07
CA ILE A 37 -3.35 -6.72 -0.01
C ILE A 37 -4.01 -6.35 -1.34
N ASP A 38 -5.14 -5.64 -1.26
CA ASP A 38 -5.79 -5.12 -2.46
C ASP A 38 -4.95 -4.00 -3.03
N LYS A 39 -4.39 -4.25 -4.20
CA LYS A 39 -3.48 -3.30 -4.85
C LYS A 39 -4.14 -1.96 -5.13
N HIS A 40 -5.37 -1.97 -5.61
CA HIS A 40 -6.06 -0.72 -5.93
C HIS A 40 -6.28 0.12 -4.69
N LEU A 41 -6.72 -0.52 -3.61
CA LEU A 41 -6.95 0.18 -2.36
C LEU A 41 -5.65 0.73 -1.80
N PHE A 42 -4.59 -0.08 -1.85
CA PHE A 42 -3.28 0.35 -1.37
C PHE A 42 -2.77 1.55 -2.18
N GLN A 43 -2.88 1.50 -3.50
CA GLN A 43 -2.42 2.60 -4.33
C GLN A 43 -3.22 3.88 -4.10
N ALA A 44 -4.53 3.74 -3.87
CA ALA A 44 -5.37 4.89 -3.57
C ALA A 44 -4.92 5.56 -2.28
N GLN A 45 -4.62 4.77 -1.25
CA GLN A 45 -4.15 5.30 0.02
C GLN A 45 -2.76 5.90 -0.12
N LEU A 46 -1.91 5.27 -0.89
CA LEU A 46 -0.56 5.78 -1.12
C LEU A 46 -0.61 7.15 -1.78
N GLN A 47 -1.48 7.31 -2.77
CA GLN A 47 -1.65 8.59 -3.44
C GLN A 47 -2.20 9.65 -2.50
N ALA A 48 -3.14 9.26 -1.66
CA ALA A 48 -3.73 10.18 -0.69
C ALA A 48 -2.68 10.68 0.30
N VAL A 49 -1.84 9.78 0.79
CA VAL A 49 -0.76 10.15 1.71
C VAL A 49 0.25 11.05 1.01
N GLY A 50 0.61 10.70 -0.22
CA GLY A 50 1.53 11.51 -1.01
C GLY A 50 0.98 12.89 -1.28
N ALA A 51 -0.29 12.97 -1.63
CA ALA A 51 -0.94 14.26 -1.88
C ALA A 51 -1.00 15.10 -0.61
N SER A 52 -1.31 14.46 0.52
CA SER A 52 -1.33 15.14 1.81
C SER A 52 0.03 15.72 2.16
N GLN A 53 1.08 14.93 1.94
CA GLN A 53 2.43 15.39 2.23
C GLN A 53 2.83 16.53 1.32
N ALA A 54 2.46 16.46 0.06
CA ALA A 54 2.74 17.53 -0.89
C ALA A 54 1.99 18.80 -0.48
N ALA A 55 0.76 18.66 -0.02
CA ALA A 55 -0.04 19.81 0.38
C ALA A 55 0.46 20.47 1.66
N SER A 56 1.17 19.71 2.49
CA SER A 56 1.66 20.24 3.76
C SER A 56 2.93 21.07 3.62
N HIS A 57 3.45 21.13 2.43
CA HIS A 57 4.59 22.01 2.16
C HIS A 57 4.10 23.43 1.96
#